data_fb4d58e36d145462fa10b329d8d1b9bd
#
_entry.id   fb4d58e36d145462fa10b329d8d1b9bd
#
_cell.length_a   1.000
_cell.length_b   1.000
_cell.length_c   1.000
_cell.angle_alpha   90.00
_cell.angle_beta   90.00
_cell.angle_gamma   90.00
#
_symmetry.space_group_name_H-M   'P 1'
#
loop_
_entity.id
_entity.type
_entity.pdbx_description
1 polymer ?
#
loop_
_entity_poly.entity_id
_entity_poly.type
_entity_poly.pdbx_seq_one_letter_code
_entity_poly.pdbx_strand_id
1 'polypeptide(L)'
;LRNRNFGFIFQSYHLLPELTLLENVVAPLAIRYSTFHWWRRRAAIHDRAIEIIEKVGLGHRIKHRPSELSGGEMQRAAIARALIGQPRVLLADEPTGNLDSTTGQEIMTLLASLNEVQQLTIIMVTHDERIACQAHRIVRLSEGRVETVNQAA
;
A
#
# COMPACT_ATOMS: atom_id res chain seq x y z
N LEU A 1 -9.13 -0.68 16.32
CA LEU A 1 -9.80 -1.38 15.20
C LEU A 1 -9.15 -1.04 13.84
N ARG A 2 -8.88 0.24 13.53
CA ARG A 2 -8.31 0.66 12.23
C ARG A 2 -7.02 -0.06 11.86
N ASN A 3 -6.06 -0.14 12.78
CA ASN A 3 -4.70 -0.65 12.52
C ASN A 3 -4.60 -2.20 12.46
N ARG A 4 -5.70 -2.93 12.61
CA ARG A 4 -5.71 -4.41 12.55
C ARG A 4 -6.28 -4.98 11.26
N ASN A 5 -7.23 -4.26 10.65
CA ASN A 5 -8.01 -4.80 9.54
C ASN A 5 -7.83 -3.98 8.25
N PHE A 6 -7.35 -2.74 8.35
CA PHE A 6 -7.24 -1.83 7.22
C PHE A 6 -5.81 -1.37 7.00
N GLY A 7 -5.33 -1.47 5.76
CA GLY A 7 -4.16 -0.77 5.25
C GLY A 7 -4.60 0.43 4.42
N PHE A 8 -3.78 1.48 4.36
CA PHE A 8 -4.07 2.69 3.61
C PHE A 8 -2.93 3.01 2.67
N ILE A 9 -3.26 3.26 1.41
CA ILE A 9 -2.37 3.80 0.38
C ILE A 9 -2.95 5.13 -0.07
N PHE A 10 -2.13 6.16 -0.14
CA PHE A 10 -2.51 7.51 -0.54
C PHE A 10 -1.77 7.93 -1.80
N GLN A 11 -2.35 8.81 -2.58
CA GLN A 11 -1.76 9.39 -3.78
C GLN A 11 -0.41 10.08 -3.50
N SER A 12 -0.29 10.77 -2.36
CA SER A 12 0.93 11.50 -1.96
C SER A 12 1.89 10.67 -1.11
N TYR A 13 1.79 9.34 -1.13
CA TYR A 13 2.63 8.38 -0.41
C TYR A 13 2.64 8.53 1.11
N HIS A 14 2.69 9.75 1.64
CA HIS A 14 2.78 10.11 3.07
C HIS A 14 3.87 9.34 3.82
N LEU A 15 5.03 9.18 3.20
CA LEU A 15 6.22 8.65 3.87
C LEU A 15 6.81 9.73 4.76
N LEU A 16 7.36 9.33 5.90
CA LEU A 16 8.06 10.21 6.84
C LEU A 16 9.47 10.47 6.29
N PRO A 17 9.82 11.72 5.90
CA PRO A 17 11.04 12.01 5.17
C PRO A 17 12.32 11.80 5.99
N GLU A 18 12.22 11.86 7.33
CA GLU A 18 13.33 11.63 8.25
C GLU A 18 13.68 10.15 8.43
N LEU A 19 12.74 9.26 8.12
CA LEU A 19 12.88 7.83 8.31
C LEU A 19 13.35 7.13 7.04
N THR A 20 14.13 6.08 7.21
CA THR A 20 14.47 5.15 6.12
C THR A 20 13.23 4.40 5.63
N LEU A 21 13.33 3.69 4.49
CA LEU A 21 12.28 2.82 3.98
C LEU A 21 11.84 1.79 5.03
N LEU A 22 12.78 1.10 5.66
CA LEU A 22 12.49 0.11 6.68
C LEU A 22 11.74 0.71 7.87
N GLU A 23 12.19 1.86 8.36
CA GLU A 23 11.55 2.56 9.48
C GLU A 23 10.14 3.04 9.12
N ASN A 24 9.93 3.54 7.89
CA ASN A 24 8.60 3.89 7.38
C ASN A 24 7.65 2.69 7.36
N VAL A 25 8.11 1.54 6.90
CA VAL A 25 7.31 0.31 6.84
C VAL A 25 6.95 -0.18 8.24
N VAL A 26 7.87 -0.09 9.19
CA VAL A 26 7.70 -0.55 10.58
C VAL A 26 6.87 0.42 11.43
N ALA A 27 6.85 1.72 11.11
CA ALA A 27 6.22 2.78 11.88
C ALA A 27 4.78 2.48 12.37
N PRO A 28 3.86 1.91 11.56
CA PRO A 28 2.50 1.61 12.02
C PRO A 28 2.46 0.62 13.19
N LEU A 29 3.39 -0.32 13.26
CA LEU A 29 3.48 -1.29 14.35
C LEU A 29 4.20 -0.70 15.56
N ALA A 30 5.19 0.17 15.35
CA ALA A 30 5.86 0.89 16.44
C ALA A 30 4.88 1.77 17.22
N ILE A 31 3.97 2.47 16.53
CA ILE A 31 2.91 3.28 17.16
C ILE A 31 1.87 2.39 17.87
N ARG A 32 1.61 1.19 17.35
CA ARG A 32 0.56 0.30 17.87
C ARG A 32 0.95 -0.40 19.16
N TYR A 33 2.21 -0.78 19.32
CA TYR A 33 2.69 -1.54 20.47
C TYR A 33 3.19 -0.60 21.58
N SER A 34 2.90 -0.95 22.85
CA SER A 34 3.58 -0.32 23.98
C SER A 34 5.08 -0.64 23.92
N THR A 35 5.91 0.20 24.54
CA THR A 35 7.39 0.06 24.57
C THR A 35 7.85 -1.36 24.90
N PHE A 36 7.26 -1.97 25.94
CA PHE A 36 7.63 -3.33 26.34
C PHE A 36 7.29 -4.40 25.29
N HIS A 37 6.09 -4.34 24.70
CA HIS A 37 5.68 -5.27 23.64
C HIS A 37 6.47 -5.05 22.34
N TRP A 38 6.85 -3.81 22.06
CA TRP A 38 7.72 -3.46 20.96
C TRP A 38 9.09 -4.13 21.07
N TRP A 39 9.78 -3.97 22.19
CA TRP A 39 11.10 -4.56 22.43
C TRP A 39 11.12 -6.07 22.26
N ARG A 40 10.10 -6.76 22.78
CA ARG A 40 10.00 -8.23 22.64
C ARG A 40 9.75 -8.71 21.21
N ARG A 41 9.14 -7.90 20.36
CA ARG A 41 8.75 -8.29 19.00
C ARG A 41 9.58 -7.63 17.91
N ARG A 42 10.48 -6.73 18.27
CA ARG A 42 11.23 -5.90 17.33
C ARG A 42 11.93 -6.72 16.24
N ALA A 43 12.64 -7.79 16.60
CA ALA A 43 13.34 -8.65 15.64
C ALA A 43 12.34 -9.23 14.61
N ALA A 44 11.31 -9.91 15.07
CA ALA A 44 10.29 -10.51 14.19
C ALA A 44 9.54 -9.46 13.33
N ILE A 45 9.33 -8.25 13.85
CA ILE A 45 8.73 -7.15 13.07
C ILE A 45 9.69 -6.68 11.98
N HIS A 46 10.99 -6.55 12.26
CA HIS A 46 12.00 -6.18 11.28
C HIS A 46 12.15 -7.23 10.19
N ASP A 47 12.27 -8.51 10.55
CA ASP A 47 12.39 -9.62 9.59
C ASP A 47 11.20 -9.61 8.63
N ARG A 48 10.00 -9.48 9.17
CA ARG A 48 8.79 -9.37 8.38
C ARG A 48 8.74 -8.12 7.50
N ALA A 49 9.21 -6.98 7.99
CA ALA A 49 9.27 -5.76 7.18
C ALA A 49 10.22 -5.94 6.00
N ILE A 50 11.35 -6.60 6.19
CA ILE A 50 12.31 -6.95 5.13
C ILE A 50 11.64 -7.85 4.09
N GLU A 51 10.94 -8.92 4.51
CA GLU A 51 10.22 -9.80 3.59
C GLU A 51 9.18 -9.05 2.74
N ILE A 52 8.44 -8.12 3.34
CA ILE A 52 7.46 -7.31 2.62
C ILE A 52 8.14 -6.35 1.65
N ILE A 53 9.23 -5.70 2.07
CA ILE A 53 10.02 -4.78 1.24
C ILE A 53 10.60 -5.53 0.02
N GLU A 54 11.08 -6.75 0.20
CA GLU A 54 11.55 -7.61 -0.89
C GLU A 54 10.41 -7.99 -1.84
N LYS A 55 9.23 -8.36 -1.32
CA LYS A 55 8.04 -8.68 -2.11
C LYS A 55 7.57 -7.53 -3.00
N VAL A 56 7.74 -6.28 -2.57
CA VAL A 56 7.43 -5.12 -3.40
C VAL A 56 8.60 -4.68 -4.29
N GLY A 57 9.71 -5.45 -4.33
CA GLY A 57 10.87 -5.21 -5.20
C GLY A 57 11.85 -4.14 -4.69
N LEU A 58 11.83 -3.80 -3.40
CA LEU A 58 12.63 -2.73 -2.81
C LEU A 58 13.76 -3.23 -1.87
N GLY A 59 14.13 -4.50 -1.92
CA GLY A 59 15.18 -5.08 -1.06
C GLY A 59 16.51 -4.32 -1.11
N HIS A 60 16.87 -3.76 -2.28
CA HIS A 60 18.07 -2.97 -2.49
C HIS A 60 17.99 -1.53 -1.93
N ARG A 61 16.81 -1.08 -1.47
CA ARG A 61 16.51 0.27 -0.98
C ARG A 61 16.23 0.37 0.52
N ILE A 62 16.37 -0.71 1.27
CA ILE A 62 15.96 -0.81 2.69
C ILE A 62 16.41 0.37 3.56
N LYS A 63 17.64 0.88 3.33
CA LYS A 63 18.26 1.96 4.09
C LYS A 63 18.07 3.35 3.48
N HIS A 64 17.45 3.46 2.31
CA HIS A 64 17.24 4.75 1.64
C HIS A 64 16.10 5.53 2.31
N ARG A 65 16.19 6.85 2.23
CA ARG A 65 15.14 7.77 2.67
C ARG A 65 14.21 8.11 1.49
N PRO A 66 13.00 8.61 1.75
CA PRO A 66 12.06 8.97 0.70
C PRO A 66 12.63 9.90 -0.38
N SER A 67 13.50 10.84 0.00
CA SER A 67 14.17 11.77 -0.93
C SER A 67 15.11 11.08 -1.93
N GLU A 68 15.48 9.84 -1.69
CA GLU A 68 16.39 9.04 -2.53
C GLU A 68 15.62 8.01 -3.38
N LEU A 69 14.29 8.02 -3.32
CA LEU A 69 13.40 7.09 -4.00
C LEU A 69 12.68 7.77 -5.17
N SER A 70 12.51 7.05 -6.28
CA SER A 70 11.61 7.46 -7.36
C SER A 70 10.14 7.44 -6.92
N GLY A 71 9.25 8.07 -7.68
CA GLY A 71 7.80 8.05 -7.39
C GLY A 71 7.23 6.63 -7.28
N GLY A 72 7.60 5.75 -8.21
CA GLY A 72 7.19 4.34 -8.16
C GLY A 72 7.77 3.59 -6.95
N GLU A 73 9.03 3.86 -6.58
CA GLU A 73 9.63 3.28 -5.38
C GLU A 73 8.95 3.80 -4.10
N MET A 74 8.59 5.10 -4.04
CA MET A 74 7.81 5.67 -2.93
C MET A 74 6.43 5.03 -2.81
N GLN A 75 5.76 4.77 -3.94
CA GLN A 75 4.45 4.09 -3.93
C GLN A 75 4.57 2.63 -3.47
N ARG A 76 5.57 1.88 -3.94
CA ARG A 76 5.86 0.52 -3.47
C ARG A 76 6.18 0.51 -1.96
N ALA A 77 6.88 1.53 -1.45
CA ALA A 77 7.15 1.71 -0.03
C ALA A 77 5.86 1.97 0.78
N ALA A 78 4.95 2.80 0.26
CA ALA A 78 3.64 3.06 0.87
C ALA A 78 2.77 1.78 0.90
N ILE A 79 2.82 0.96 -0.15
CA ILE A 79 2.17 -0.35 -0.19
C ILE A 79 2.77 -1.27 0.88
N ALA A 80 4.09 -1.39 0.97
CA ALA A 80 4.77 -2.21 1.98
C ALA A 80 4.37 -1.80 3.41
N ARG A 81 4.33 -0.48 3.67
CA ARG A 81 3.86 0.08 4.94
C ARG A 81 2.42 -0.28 5.25
N ALA A 82 1.54 -0.26 4.25
CA ALA A 82 0.15 -0.63 4.43
C ALA A 82 -0.03 -2.13 4.77
N LEU A 83 0.85 -2.99 4.25
CA LEU A 83 0.81 -4.45 4.42
C LEU A 83 1.39 -4.94 5.75
N ILE A 84 2.24 -4.15 6.45
CA ILE A 84 2.94 -4.62 7.66
C ILE A 84 1.99 -5.06 8.76
N GLY A 85 0.80 -4.45 8.85
CA GLY A 85 -0.27 -4.76 9.81
C GLY A 85 -1.05 -6.03 9.50
N GLN A 86 -0.81 -6.72 8.39
CA GLN A 86 -1.62 -7.84 7.82
C GLN A 86 -3.10 -7.44 7.72
N PRO A 87 -3.41 -6.39 6.98
CA PRO A 87 -4.78 -5.96 6.84
C PRO A 87 -5.61 -7.01 6.08
N ARG A 88 -6.91 -7.04 6.32
CA ARG A 88 -7.86 -7.79 5.51
C ARG A 88 -8.36 -6.98 4.31
N VAL A 89 -8.31 -5.66 4.45
CA VAL A 89 -8.77 -4.72 3.43
C VAL A 89 -7.69 -3.65 3.22
N LEU A 90 -7.36 -3.39 1.98
CA LEU A 90 -6.48 -2.30 1.56
C LEU A 90 -7.35 -1.21 0.93
N LEU A 91 -7.25 0.00 1.47
CA LEU A 91 -7.93 1.18 0.95
C LEU A 91 -6.89 2.00 0.18
N ALA A 92 -7.08 2.17 -1.12
CA ALA A 92 -6.17 2.87 -2.01
C ALA A 92 -6.86 4.09 -2.61
N ASP A 93 -6.32 5.26 -2.33
CA ASP A 93 -6.78 6.53 -2.85
C ASP A 93 -5.81 7.00 -3.94
N GLU A 94 -6.26 6.95 -5.20
CA GLU A 94 -5.49 7.29 -6.41
C GLU A 94 -4.08 6.67 -6.40
N PRO A 95 -3.92 5.34 -6.29
CA PRO A 95 -2.61 4.71 -6.05
C PRO A 95 -1.61 4.88 -7.20
N THR A 96 -2.06 5.35 -8.37
CA THR A 96 -1.24 5.59 -9.56
C THR A 96 -1.26 7.04 -10.02
N GLY A 97 -1.98 7.93 -9.34
CA GLY A 97 -2.30 9.28 -9.80
C GLY A 97 -1.07 10.20 -10.00
N ASN A 98 0.05 9.93 -9.35
CA ASN A 98 1.30 10.69 -9.47
C ASN A 98 2.39 9.94 -10.26
N LEU A 99 2.05 8.90 -11.01
CA LEU A 99 2.98 8.05 -11.72
C LEU A 99 2.75 8.14 -13.24
N ASP A 100 3.83 7.93 -13.99
CA ASP A 100 3.70 7.69 -15.43
C ASP A 100 2.94 6.37 -15.70
N SER A 101 2.45 6.21 -16.93
CA SER A 101 1.59 5.07 -17.29
C SER A 101 2.26 3.71 -17.10
N THR A 102 3.56 3.61 -17.37
CA THR A 102 4.32 2.36 -17.25
C THR A 102 4.47 1.97 -15.79
N THR A 103 4.95 2.90 -14.96
CA THR A 103 5.09 2.72 -13.52
C THR A 103 3.73 2.47 -12.87
N GLY A 104 2.68 3.19 -13.31
CA GLY A 104 1.32 2.98 -12.84
C GLY A 104 0.83 1.55 -13.10
N GLN A 105 1.08 1.01 -14.30
CA GLN A 105 0.71 -0.37 -14.63
C GLN A 105 1.48 -1.40 -13.78
N GLU A 106 2.74 -1.15 -13.46
CA GLU A 106 3.50 -2.02 -12.55
C GLU A 106 2.90 -2.03 -11.14
N ILE A 107 2.45 -0.87 -10.63
CA ILE A 107 1.76 -0.79 -9.34
C ILE A 107 0.43 -1.56 -9.38
N MET A 108 -0.36 -1.44 -10.46
CA MET A 108 -1.60 -2.20 -10.62
C MET A 108 -1.35 -3.71 -10.65
N THR A 109 -0.31 -4.15 -11.37
CA THR A 109 0.11 -5.57 -11.41
C THR A 109 0.48 -6.07 -10.00
N LEU A 110 1.22 -5.26 -9.24
CA LEU A 110 1.55 -5.60 -7.84
C LEU A 110 0.29 -5.73 -6.98
N LEU A 111 -0.65 -4.78 -7.08
CA LEU A 111 -1.91 -4.82 -6.33
C LEU A 111 -2.77 -6.03 -6.71
N ALA A 112 -2.87 -6.36 -8.00
CA ALA A 112 -3.57 -7.54 -8.48
C ALA A 112 -2.96 -8.83 -7.89
N SER A 113 -1.63 -8.96 -7.91
CA SER A 113 -0.95 -10.13 -7.32
C SER A 113 -1.19 -10.26 -5.81
N LEU A 114 -1.25 -9.14 -5.08
CA LEU A 114 -1.59 -9.15 -3.65
C LEU A 114 -3.02 -9.59 -3.40
N ASN A 115 -3.97 -9.19 -4.26
CA ASN A 115 -5.35 -9.63 -4.18
C ASN A 115 -5.47 -11.14 -4.43
N GLU A 116 -4.85 -11.66 -5.49
CA GLU A 116 -4.93 -13.07 -5.88
C GLU A 116 -4.23 -14.00 -4.89
N VAL A 117 -2.96 -13.70 -4.58
CA VAL A 117 -2.11 -14.60 -3.77
C VAL A 117 -2.44 -14.53 -2.28
N GLN A 118 -2.73 -13.34 -1.77
CA GLN A 118 -2.97 -13.12 -0.34
C GLN A 118 -4.48 -13.04 0.01
N GLN A 119 -5.38 -13.14 -0.98
CA GLN A 119 -6.82 -12.98 -0.82
C GLN A 119 -7.17 -11.65 -0.12
N LEU A 120 -6.38 -10.62 -0.42
CA LEU A 120 -6.51 -9.29 0.15
C LEU A 120 -7.60 -8.52 -0.58
N THR A 121 -8.65 -8.11 0.11
CA THR A 121 -9.66 -7.24 -0.47
C THR A 121 -9.06 -5.85 -0.71
N ILE A 122 -9.15 -5.34 -1.93
CA ILE A 122 -8.68 -4.00 -2.28
C ILE A 122 -9.87 -3.14 -2.67
N ILE A 123 -10.03 -2.00 -2.01
CA ILE A 123 -11.01 -0.96 -2.38
C ILE A 123 -10.20 0.23 -2.85
N MET A 124 -10.37 0.59 -4.12
CA MET A 124 -9.62 1.67 -4.76
C MET A 124 -10.56 2.79 -5.18
N VAL A 125 -10.16 4.02 -4.97
CA VAL A 125 -10.77 5.21 -5.55
C VAL A 125 -9.86 5.70 -6.67
N THR A 126 -10.42 5.92 -7.86
CA THR A 126 -9.72 6.49 -9.00
C THR A 126 -10.67 7.21 -9.93
N HIS A 127 -10.18 8.23 -10.62
CA HIS A 127 -10.86 8.89 -11.73
C HIS A 127 -10.40 8.37 -13.12
N ASP A 128 -9.37 7.51 -13.17
CA ASP A 128 -8.90 6.90 -14.42
C ASP A 128 -9.72 5.64 -14.73
N GLU A 129 -10.55 5.71 -15.79
CA GLU A 129 -11.37 4.57 -16.22
C GLU A 129 -10.56 3.35 -16.63
N ARG A 130 -9.34 3.52 -17.17
CA ARG A 130 -8.46 2.40 -17.56
C ARG A 130 -7.99 1.62 -16.33
N ILE A 131 -7.77 2.31 -15.23
CA ILE A 131 -7.44 1.70 -13.94
C ILE A 131 -8.69 1.05 -13.33
N ALA A 132 -9.82 1.73 -13.35
CA ALA A 132 -11.09 1.20 -12.83
C ALA A 132 -11.51 -0.10 -13.51
N CYS A 133 -11.32 -0.22 -14.83
CA CYS A 133 -11.66 -1.43 -15.60
C CYS A 133 -10.81 -2.67 -15.23
N GLN A 134 -9.72 -2.52 -14.48
CA GLN A 134 -8.92 -3.65 -13.98
C GLN A 134 -9.49 -4.26 -12.69
N ALA A 135 -10.51 -3.65 -12.09
CA ALA A 135 -11.14 -4.13 -10.87
C ALA A 135 -12.25 -5.15 -11.19
N HIS A 136 -12.45 -6.15 -10.31
CA HIS A 136 -13.56 -7.12 -10.44
C HIS A 136 -14.95 -6.49 -10.34
N ARG A 137 -15.06 -5.34 -9.68
CA ARG A 137 -16.32 -4.61 -9.48
C ARG A 137 -16.06 -3.12 -9.49
N ILE A 138 -16.89 -2.39 -10.22
CA ILE A 138 -16.84 -0.92 -10.33
C ILE A 138 -18.11 -0.34 -9.73
N VAL A 139 -17.95 0.66 -8.86
CA VAL A 139 -19.05 1.47 -8.32
C VAL A 139 -18.81 2.90 -8.75
N ARG A 140 -19.71 3.44 -9.58
CA ARG A 140 -19.66 4.86 -10.01
C ARG A 140 -20.39 5.73 -9.00
N LEU A 141 -19.71 6.80 -8.59
CA LEU A 141 -20.26 7.82 -7.70
C LEU A 141 -20.35 9.15 -8.47
N SER A 142 -21.51 9.78 -8.43
CA SER A 142 -21.74 11.12 -8.94
C SER A 142 -22.58 11.89 -7.92
N GLU A 143 -22.19 13.12 -7.63
CA GLU A 143 -22.87 14.02 -6.67
C GLU A 143 -23.16 13.36 -5.30
N GLY A 144 -22.24 12.50 -4.83
CA GLY A 144 -22.38 11.78 -3.56
C GLY A 144 -23.39 10.61 -3.59
N ARG A 145 -23.87 10.19 -4.77
CA ARG A 145 -24.82 9.08 -4.97
C ARG A 145 -24.17 7.99 -5.81
N VAL A 146 -24.59 6.76 -5.55
CA VAL A 146 -24.23 5.61 -6.38
C VAL A 146 -25.09 5.64 -7.65
N GLU A 147 -24.44 5.77 -8.81
CA GLU A 147 -25.14 5.74 -10.12
C GLU A 147 -25.27 4.32 -10.65
N THR A 148 -24.16 3.60 -10.68
CA THR A 148 -24.09 2.25 -11.26
C THR A 148 -23.16 1.36 -10.49
N VAL A 149 -23.48 0.06 -10.53
CA VAL A 149 -22.61 -0.99 -10.01
C VAL A 149 -22.42 -2.02 -11.13
N ASN A 150 -21.22 -2.07 -11.72
CA ASN A 150 -20.89 -3.02 -12.77
C ASN A 150 -19.94 -4.08 -12.21
N GLN A 151 -20.19 -5.35 -12.55
CA GLN A 151 -19.18 -6.40 -12.42
C GLN A 151 -18.32 -6.35 -13.69
N ALA A 152 -17.00 -6.41 -13.54
CA ALA A 152 -16.13 -6.63 -14.69
C ALA A 152 -16.42 -8.02 -15.27
N ALA A 153 -16.48 -8.09 -16.57
CA ALA A 153 -16.76 -9.33 -17.31
C ALA A 153 -15.60 -10.31 -17.22
#